data_b01d4a53e4d45b45add8cdf6740e1701
#
_entry.id   b01d4a53e4d45b45add8cdf6740e1701
#
_cell.length_a   1.000
_cell.length_b   1.000
_cell.length_c   1.000
_cell.angle_alpha   90.00
_cell.angle_beta   90.00
_cell.angle_gamma   90.00
#
_symmetry.space_group_name_H-M   'P 1'
#
loop_
_entity.id
_entity.type
_entity.pdbx_description
1 polymer ?
#
loop_
_entity_poly.entity_id
_entity_poly.type
_entity_poly.pdbx_seq_one_letter_code
_entity_poly.pdbx_strand_id
1 'polypeptide(L)'
;MKTKHIEKKKAVLKIQSEIRRILGDELRKKKFLEISPVILSTITDPLNHPTDPAKIKCYGEKYNVTQSMIFHKQIALKTIDKIFIFSPNVRIESPKSKETKKHLFEFTQLDLEVKNATREQVMDLCEDLLIKIFQSIKKDYHKELKMFNRKIKIPSKPFKKIKYKEAYKKYGKNFENVLSKMNNEPVWLIDIPLKNREFYDKEDPENPGILKDMDLIYPEGYGEALSGGEREYTFERIKTRIQQKGQNLEQFKDYIKLAKKGLPPSAGFGIGLERLTRFICGLKTIEEASLFPKTPGKRCI
;
A
#
# COMPACT_ATOMS: atom_id res chain seq x y z
N MET A 1 -23.87 -10.46 -25.27
CA MET A 1 -23.20 -9.45 -24.40
C MET A 1 -22.87 -9.97 -22.99
N LYS A 2 -23.80 -10.63 -22.29
CA LYS A 2 -23.58 -11.16 -20.92
C LYS A 2 -22.38 -12.13 -20.83
N THR A 3 -22.26 -13.09 -21.75
CA THR A 3 -21.20 -14.11 -21.75
C THR A 3 -19.79 -13.49 -21.83
N LYS A 4 -19.57 -12.53 -22.74
CA LYS A 4 -18.26 -11.87 -22.90
C LYS A 4 -17.84 -11.08 -21.65
N HIS A 5 -18.80 -10.49 -20.92
CA HIS A 5 -18.54 -9.81 -19.67
C HIS A 5 -18.10 -10.79 -18.57
N ILE A 6 -18.78 -11.93 -18.45
CA ILE A 6 -18.43 -12.99 -17.51
C ILE A 6 -17.03 -13.53 -17.77
N GLU A 7 -16.69 -13.81 -19.02
CA GLU A 7 -15.35 -14.29 -19.36
C GLU A 7 -14.24 -13.28 -19.06
N LYS A 8 -14.48 -11.98 -19.30
CA LYS A 8 -13.55 -10.93 -18.87
C LYS A 8 -13.37 -10.90 -17.36
N LYS A 9 -14.47 -11.00 -16.59
CA LYS A 9 -14.39 -11.04 -15.11
C LYS A 9 -13.62 -12.25 -14.63
N LYS A 10 -13.85 -13.45 -15.21
CA LYS A 10 -13.06 -14.66 -14.91
C LYS A 10 -11.57 -14.44 -15.19
N ALA A 11 -11.22 -13.80 -16.32
CA ALA A 11 -9.84 -13.53 -16.69
C ALA A 11 -9.15 -12.61 -15.67
N VAL A 12 -9.83 -11.54 -15.21
CA VAL A 12 -9.32 -10.66 -14.15
C VAL A 12 -9.05 -11.44 -12.86
N LEU A 13 -10.01 -12.27 -12.44
CA LEU A 13 -9.88 -13.04 -11.19
C LEU A 13 -8.78 -14.08 -11.25
N LYS A 14 -8.58 -14.74 -12.40
CA LYS A 14 -7.44 -15.64 -12.62
C LYS A 14 -6.10 -14.91 -12.48
N ILE A 15 -5.96 -13.75 -13.12
CA ILE A 15 -4.76 -12.93 -13.02
C ILE A 15 -4.54 -12.46 -11.58
N GLN A 16 -5.58 -11.99 -10.89
CA GLN A 16 -5.47 -11.56 -9.49
C GLN A 16 -5.06 -12.72 -8.56
N SER A 17 -5.64 -13.91 -8.76
CA SER A 17 -5.27 -15.12 -8.00
C SER A 17 -3.80 -15.47 -8.23
N GLU A 18 -3.32 -15.39 -9.47
CA GLU A 18 -1.93 -15.68 -9.81
C GLU A 18 -0.97 -14.64 -9.23
N ILE A 19 -1.33 -13.35 -9.25
CA ILE A 19 -0.55 -12.28 -8.59
C ILE A 19 -0.36 -12.61 -7.11
N ARG A 20 -1.43 -12.99 -6.39
CA ARG A 20 -1.34 -13.39 -4.98
C ARG A 20 -0.43 -14.59 -4.78
N ARG A 21 -0.55 -15.61 -5.62
CA ARG A 21 0.30 -16.81 -5.57
C ARG A 21 1.77 -16.43 -5.75
N ILE A 22 2.10 -15.66 -6.80
CA ILE A 22 3.48 -15.26 -7.09
C ILE A 22 4.07 -14.46 -5.91
N LEU A 23 3.34 -13.48 -5.40
CA LEU A 23 3.77 -12.66 -4.25
C LEU A 23 4.06 -13.54 -3.03
N GLY A 24 3.13 -14.42 -2.68
CA GLY A 24 3.30 -15.33 -1.55
C GLY A 24 4.46 -16.28 -1.71
N ASP A 25 4.63 -16.90 -2.89
CA ASP A 25 5.70 -17.85 -3.18
C ASP A 25 7.08 -17.18 -3.15
N GLU A 26 7.23 -16.01 -3.80
CA GLU A 26 8.50 -15.29 -3.84
C GLU A 26 8.91 -14.76 -2.46
N LEU A 27 7.95 -14.30 -1.65
CA LEU A 27 8.23 -13.86 -0.29
C LEU A 27 8.62 -15.03 0.61
N ARG A 28 7.93 -16.19 0.53
CA ARG A 28 8.33 -17.40 1.28
C ARG A 28 9.71 -17.90 0.88
N LYS A 29 10.08 -17.88 -0.41
CA LYS A 29 11.44 -18.19 -0.87
C LYS A 29 12.48 -17.25 -0.23
N LYS A 30 12.14 -15.99 -0.02
CA LYS A 30 13.00 -14.99 0.65
C LYS A 30 12.90 -15.06 2.19
N LYS A 31 12.28 -16.14 2.73
CA LYS A 31 12.14 -16.44 4.17
C LYS A 31 11.26 -15.43 4.93
N PHE A 32 10.26 -14.86 4.26
CA PHE A 32 9.20 -14.13 4.94
C PHE A 32 8.18 -15.12 5.51
N LEU A 33 7.70 -14.82 6.72
CA LEU A 33 6.58 -15.53 7.32
C LEU A 33 5.27 -14.82 6.98
N GLU A 34 4.31 -15.57 6.45
CA GLU A 34 2.94 -15.06 6.30
C GLU A 34 2.23 -15.12 7.64
N ILE A 35 1.66 -14.00 8.07
CA ILE A 35 0.84 -13.95 9.29
C ILE A 35 -0.61 -13.61 8.94
N SER A 36 -1.53 -13.99 9.83
CA SER A 36 -2.94 -13.65 9.67
C SER A 36 -3.18 -12.16 9.81
N PRO A 37 -4.11 -11.58 9.03
CA PRO A 37 -4.48 -10.17 9.17
C PRO A 37 -5.23 -9.93 10.48
N VAL A 38 -5.08 -8.72 11.03
CA VAL A 38 -5.88 -8.21 12.14
C VAL A 38 -7.05 -7.40 11.57
N ILE A 39 -8.27 -7.84 11.84
CA ILE A 39 -9.49 -7.17 11.34
C ILE A 39 -9.98 -6.12 12.33
N LEU A 40 -9.96 -6.44 13.62
CA LEU A 40 -10.41 -5.56 14.70
C LEU A 40 -9.25 -5.26 15.64
N SER A 41 -9.05 -3.98 15.94
CA SER A 41 -8.00 -3.54 16.84
C SER A 41 -8.41 -2.29 17.60
N THR A 42 -7.86 -2.10 18.81
CA THR A 42 -8.03 -0.85 19.57
C THR A 42 -7.32 0.33 18.89
N ILE A 43 -6.37 0.03 18.00
CA ILE A 43 -5.60 1.01 17.23
C ILE A 43 -5.72 0.75 15.74
N THR A 44 -5.74 1.79 14.93
CA THR A 44 -5.63 1.70 13.47
C THR A 44 -4.88 2.90 12.93
N ASP A 45 -4.41 2.81 11.69
CA ASP A 45 -3.74 3.90 10.98
C ASP A 45 -4.64 5.14 10.93
N PRO A 46 -4.19 6.31 11.40
CA PRO A 46 -4.98 7.53 11.33
C PRO A 46 -5.16 8.05 9.90
N LEU A 47 -4.31 7.60 8.96
CA LEU A 47 -4.23 8.05 7.57
C LEU A 47 -3.94 9.56 7.42
N ASN A 48 -3.35 9.95 6.28
CA ASN A 48 -3.01 11.36 6.00
C ASN A 48 -4.20 12.20 5.50
N HIS A 49 -5.35 11.59 5.32
CA HIS A 49 -6.57 12.26 4.86
C HIS A 49 -7.73 11.90 5.79
N PRO A 50 -8.70 12.81 5.95
CA PRO A 50 -9.79 12.61 6.88
C PRO A 50 -10.63 11.38 6.51
N THR A 51 -10.52 10.33 7.28
CA THR A 51 -11.41 9.18 7.27
C THR A 51 -11.75 8.83 8.71
N ASP A 52 -13.02 8.60 8.99
CA ASP A 52 -13.40 8.02 10.27
C ASP A 52 -13.28 6.50 10.18
N PRO A 53 -12.50 5.84 11.05
CA PRO A 53 -12.44 4.39 11.06
C PRO A 53 -13.82 3.82 11.42
N ALA A 54 -14.24 2.78 10.70
CA ALA A 54 -15.41 2.01 11.09
C ALA A 54 -15.17 1.39 12.48
N LYS A 55 -16.14 1.50 13.39
CA LYS A 55 -16.02 1.05 14.78
C LYS A 55 -17.06 -0.01 15.11
N ILE A 56 -16.63 -0.99 15.88
CA ILE A 56 -17.48 -2.06 16.41
C ILE A 56 -17.33 -2.08 17.94
N LYS A 57 -18.46 -2.26 18.63
CA LYS A 57 -18.46 -2.48 20.09
C LYS A 57 -18.62 -3.96 20.36
N CYS A 58 -17.63 -4.56 21.04
CA CYS A 58 -17.63 -5.98 21.43
C CYS A 58 -17.18 -6.11 22.89
N TYR A 59 -17.91 -6.90 23.67
CA TYR A 59 -17.56 -7.19 25.07
C TYR A 59 -17.33 -5.94 25.94
N GLY A 60 -18.10 -4.87 25.68
CA GLY A 60 -17.95 -3.59 26.38
C GLY A 60 -16.87 -2.65 25.84
N GLU A 61 -15.95 -3.14 25.01
CA GLU A 61 -14.83 -2.40 24.43
C GLU A 61 -15.13 -1.90 23.01
N LYS A 62 -14.43 -0.82 22.60
CA LYS A 62 -14.51 -0.27 21.24
C LYS A 62 -13.31 -0.71 20.40
N TYR A 63 -13.58 -1.29 19.25
CA TYR A 63 -12.58 -1.68 18.26
C TYR A 63 -12.76 -0.90 16.97
N ASN A 64 -11.65 -0.58 16.31
CA ASN A 64 -11.65 -0.07 14.95
C ASN A 64 -11.53 -1.25 13.98
N VAL A 65 -12.21 -1.16 12.83
CA VAL A 65 -11.93 -2.03 11.68
C VAL A 65 -10.62 -1.53 11.06
N THR A 66 -9.72 -2.44 10.76
CA THR A 66 -8.37 -2.12 10.32
C THR A 66 -8.36 -1.31 9.01
N GLN A 67 -7.71 -0.16 9.02
CA GLN A 67 -7.44 0.69 7.85
C GLN A 67 -6.08 0.39 7.20
N SER A 68 -5.13 -0.16 7.99
CA SER A 68 -3.80 -0.59 7.60
C SER A 68 -3.17 -1.40 8.72
N MET A 69 -2.28 -2.31 8.38
CA MET A 69 -1.56 -3.17 9.33
C MET A 69 -0.30 -2.51 9.92
N ILE A 70 -0.06 -1.21 9.71
CA ILE A 70 1.22 -0.55 10.01
C ILE A 70 1.72 -0.78 11.44
N PHE A 71 0.89 -0.59 12.45
CA PHE A 71 1.30 -0.78 13.85
C PHE A 71 1.53 -2.26 14.19
N HIS A 72 0.68 -3.13 13.65
CA HIS A 72 0.78 -4.57 13.86
C HIS A 72 2.04 -5.14 13.21
N LYS A 73 2.43 -4.63 12.03
CA LYS A 73 3.68 -5.02 11.38
C LYS A 73 4.90 -4.67 12.23
N GLN A 74 4.99 -3.43 12.72
CA GLN A 74 6.08 -3.01 13.60
C GLN A 74 6.15 -3.85 14.90
N ILE A 75 4.99 -4.12 15.51
CA ILE A 75 4.91 -4.92 16.75
C ILE A 75 5.35 -6.35 16.49
N ALA A 76 4.93 -6.97 15.39
CA ALA A 76 5.27 -8.34 15.03
C ALA A 76 6.79 -8.55 14.87
N LEU A 77 7.51 -7.52 14.42
CA LEU A 77 8.97 -7.59 14.27
C LEU A 77 9.76 -7.67 15.60
N LYS A 78 9.09 -7.57 16.73
CA LYS A 78 9.70 -7.93 18.02
C LYS A 78 10.00 -9.43 18.12
N THR A 79 9.27 -10.25 17.37
CA THR A 79 9.35 -11.72 17.41
C THR A 79 9.85 -12.31 16.09
N ILE A 80 9.56 -11.68 14.96
CA ILE A 80 9.81 -12.22 13.61
C ILE A 80 10.54 -11.16 12.80
N ASP A 81 11.57 -11.54 12.03
CA ASP A 81 12.41 -10.56 11.31
C ASP A 81 11.82 -10.12 9.96
N LYS A 82 11.01 -10.96 9.31
CA LYS A 82 10.42 -10.69 7.99
C LYS A 82 9.01 -11.23 7.94
N ILE A 83 8.04 -10.36 7.70
CA ILE A 83 6.62 -10.75 7.62
C ILE A 83 5.96 -10.20 6.38
N PHE A 84 4.91 -10.89 5.94
CA PHE A 84 3.95 -10.36 4.98
C PHE A 84 2.53 -10.80 5.34
N ILE A 85 1.56 -10.02 4.87
CA ILE A 85 0.14 -10.23 5.15
C ILE A 85 -0.66 -9.85 3.90
N PHE A 86 -1.62 -10.69 3.51
CA PHE A 86 -2.70 -10.23 2.64
C PHE A 86 -3.83 -9.68 3.51
N SER A 87 -3.78 -8.37 3.76
CA SER A 87 -4.65 -7.68 4.71
C SER A 87 -5.88 -7.08 4.03
N PRO A 88 -7.09 -7.48 4.40
CA PRO A 88 -8.28 -6.70 4.08
C PRO A 88 -8.27 -5.40 4.90
N ASN A 89 -8.50 -4.28 4.23
CA ASN A 89 -8.55 -2.96 4.85
C ASN A 89 -9.88 -2.28 4.53
N VAL A 90 -10.44 -1.56 5.50
CA VAL A 90 -11.68 -0.80 5.35
C VAL A 90 -11.42 0.66 5.63
N ARG A 91 -11.56 1.51 4.60
CA ARG A 91 -11.40 2.98 4.71
C ARG A 91 -12.69 3.63 4.27
N ILE A 92 -13.36 4.30 5.20
CA ILE A 92 -14.62 5.00 4.92
C ILE A 92 -14.29 6.30 4.19
N GLU A 93 -14.07 6.16 2.90
CA GLU A 93 -13.76 7.25 1.99
C GLU A 93 -14.98 8.15 1.74
N SER A 94 -14.73 9.43 1.44
CA SER A 94 -15.79 10.31 0.97
C SER A 94 -16.53 9.72 -0.22
N PRO A 95 -17.86 9.83 -0.31
CA PRO A 95 -18.63 9.37 -1.48
C PRO A 95 -18.14 9.94 -2.81
N LYS A 96 -17.51 11.13 -2.82
CA LYS A 96 -16.88 11.75 -4.00
C LYS A 96 -15.68 10.96 -4.51
N SER A 97 -15.05 10.13 -3.69
CA SER A 97 -13.87 9.33 -4.09
C SER A 97 -14.17 8.33 -5.20
N LYS A 98 -15.45 7.94 -5.43
CA LYS A 98 -15.87 7.12 -6.57
C LYS A 98 -15.50 7.73 -7.93
N GLU A 99 -15.49 9.08 -8.03
CA GLU A 99 -15.23 9.80 -9.28
C GLU A 99 -13.79 9.59 -9.76
N THR A 100 -12.87 9.30 -8.83
CA THR A 100 -11.47 9.02 -9.15
C THR A 100 -11.28 7.68 -9.88
N LYS A 101 -12.24 6.76 -9.78
CA LYS A 101 -12.18 5.38 -10.31
C LYS A 101 -11.00 4.56 -9.77
N LYS A 102 -10.40 5.01 -8.66
CA LYS A 102 -9.19 4.42 -8.04
C LYS A 102 -9.43 3.93 -6.60
N HIS A 103 -10.63 4.16 -6.03
CA HIS A 103 -10.92 3.89 -4.62
C HIS A 103 -12.03 2.86 -4.46
N LEU A 104 -11.78 1.91 -3.57
CA LEU A 104 -12.76 1.02 -2.94
C LEU A 104 -12.69 1.31 -1.44
N PHE A 105 -13.79 1.22 -0.71
CA PHE A 105 -13.76 1.38 0.74
C PHE A 105 -13.39 0.09 1.49
N GLU A 106 -13.43 -1.07 0.80
CA GLU A 106 -12.88 -2.33 1.24
C GLU A 106 -12.00 -2.90 0.11
N PHE A 107 -10.76 -3.23 0.41
CA PHE A 107 -9.76 -3.72 -0.54
C PHE A 107 -8.70 -4.55 0.18
N THR A 108 -7.89 -5.28 -0.59
CA THR A 108 -6.79 -6.08 -0.03
C THR A 108 -5.44 -5.44 -0.33
N GLN A 109 -4.60 -5.32 0.69
CA GLN A 109 -3.18 -4.99 0.52
C GLN A 109 -2.30 -6.22 0.75
N LEU A 110 -1.25 -6.37 -0.05
CA LEU A 110 -0.07 -7.05 0.42
C LEU A 110 0.69 -6.06 1.28
N ASP A 111 0.70 -6.27 2.56
CA ASP A 111 1.54 -5.57 3.52
C ASP A 111 2.79 -6.41 3.83
N LEU A 112 3.97 -5.81 3.85
CA LEU A 112 5.18 -6.46 4.33
C LEU A 112 6.02 -5.52 5.18
N GLU A 113 6.86 -6.12 6.04
CA GLU A 113 7.78 -5.38 6.89
C GLU A 113 9.03 -6.21 7.16
N VAL A 114 10.19 -5.57 7.21
CA VAL A 114 11.51 -6.19 7.40
C VAL A 114 12.26 -5.47 8.50
N LYS A 115 12.66 -6.21 9.52
CA LYS A 115 13.47 -5.71 10.65
C LYS A 115 14.85 -5.30 10.18
N ASN A 116 15.35 -4.17 10.69
CA ASN A 116 16.66 -3.60 10.37
C ASN A 116 16.89 -3.31 8.88
N ALA A 117 15.84 -3.28 8.06
CA ALA A 117 15.97 -2.92 6.65
C ALA A 117 15.94 -1.41 6.43
N THR A 118 16.56 -0.98 5.33
CA THR A 118 16.47 0.39 4.81
C THR A 118 15.37 0.50 3.75
N ARG A 119 14.99 1.73 3.44
CA ARG A 119 14.08 2.06 2.34
C ARG A 119 14.57 1.43 1.01
N GLU A 120 15.85 1.57 0.73
CA GLU A 120 16.46 1.08 -0.51
C GLU A 120 16.34 -0.44 -0.66
N GLN A 121 16.52 -1.17 0.43
CA GLN A 121 16.40 -2.64 0.43
C GLN A 121 14.97 -3.10 0.13
N VAL A 122 13.95 -2.43 0.69
CA VAL A 122 12.56 -2.80 0.43
C VAL A 122 12.07 -2.28 -0.94
N MET A 123 12.65 -1.19 -1.47
CA MET A 123 12.44 -0.77 -2.86
C MET A 123 12.96 -1.83 -3.84
N ASP A 124 14.19 -2.30 -3.63
CA ASP A 124 14.82 -3.35 -4.43
C ASP A 124 13.99 -4.65 -4.43
N LEU A 125 13.51 -5.06 -3.26
CA LEU A 125 12.61 -6.19 -3.11
C LEU A 125 11.30 -5.99 -3.89
N CYS A 126 10.70 -4.80 -3.82
CA CYS A 126 9.47 -4.49 -4.54
C CYS A 126 9.66 -4.59 -6.06
N GLU A 127 10.77 -4.06 -6.57
CA GLU A 127 11.12 -4.14 -7.99
C GLU A 127 11.23 -5.60 -8.46
N ASP A 128 11.92 -6.45 -7.70
CA ASP A 128 12.02 -7.89 -7.97
C ASP A 128 10.65 -8.56 -8.05
N LEU A 129 9.78 -8.29 -7.06
CA LEU A 129 8.43 -8.85 -7.00
C LEU A 129 7.58 -8.43 -8.21
N LEU A 130 7.60 -7.15 -8.55
CA LEU A 130 6.84 -6.62 -9.69
C LEU A 130 7.34 -7.18 -11.01
N ILE A 131 8.66 -7.20 -11.24
CA ILE A 131 9.26 -7.76 -12.46
C ILE A 131 8.86 -9.24 -12.60
N LYS A 132 8.91 -10.00 -11.51
CA LYS A 132 8.50 -11.41 -11.51
C LYS A 132 7.03 -11.57 -11.88
N ILE A 133 6.14 -10.74 -11.34
CA ILE A 133 4.72 -10.75 -11.70
C ILE A 133 4.54 -10.44 -13.18
N PHE A 134 5.16 -9.37 -13.69
CA PHE A 134 5.04 -9.01 -15.11
C PHE A 134 5.54 -10.09 -16.04
N GLN A 135 6.66 -10.72 -15.72
CA GLN A 135 7.21 -11.84 -16.49
C GLN A 135 6.25 -13.03 -16.54
N SER A 136 5.78 -13.46 -15.36
CA SER A 136 4.88 -14.62 -15.25
C SER A 136 3.53 -14.38 -15.95
N ILE A 137 2.89 -13.24 -15.67
CA ILE A 137 1.59 -12.91 -16.27
C ILE A 137 1.70 -12.73 -17.79
N LYS A 138 2.76 -12.09 -18.28
CA LYS A 138 3.00 -11.95 -19.72
C LYS A 138 3.19 -13.29 -20.40
N LYS A 139 3.87 -14.24 -19.77
CA LYS A 139 4.15 -15.57 -20.29
C LYS A 139 2.90 -16.46 -20.26
N ASP A 140 2.29 -16.59 -19.09
CA ASP A 140 1.34 -17.67 -18.80
C ASP A 140 -0.13 -17.24 -18.99
N TYR A 141 -0.42 -15.92 -19.00
CA TYR A 141 -1.77 -15.34 -19.09
C TYR A 141 -1.98 -14.46 -20.33
N HIS A 142 -1.23 -14.74 -21.40
CA HIS A 142 -1.32 -13.97 -22.65
C HIS A 142 -2.72 -14.02 -23.29
N LYS A 143 -3.48 -15.13 -23.13
CA LYS A 143 -4.86 -15.25 -23.62
C LYS A 143 -5.82 -14.32 -22.87
N GLU A 144 -5.69 -14.29 -21.56
CA GLU A 144 -6.47 -13.39 -20.69
C GLU A 144 -6.15 -11.91 -20.99
N LEU A 145 -4.87 -11.56 -21.11
CA LEU A 145 -4.44 -10.20 -21.47
C LEU A 145 -4.98 -9.75 -22.83
N LYS A 146 -5.02 -10.64 -23.81
CA LYS A 146 -5.59 -10.36 -25.14
C LYS A 146 -7.07 -9.96 -25.08
N MET A 147 -7.83 -10.49 -24.12
CA MET A 147 -9.25 -10.11 -23.93
C MET A 147 -9.43 -8.63 -23.56
N PHE A 148 -8.41 -8.00 -22.98
CA PHE A 148 -8.35 -6.58 -22.61
C PHE A 148 -7.59 -5.74 -23.63
N ASN A 149 -7.09 -6.34 -24.73
CA ASN A 149 -6.14 -5.71 -25.66
C ASN A 149 -4.92 -5.13 -24.92
N ARG A 150 -4.47 -5.84 -23.87
CA ARG A 150 -3.40 -5.39 -22.95
C ARG A 150 -2.05 -5.95 -23.40
N LYS A 151 -1.08 -5.05 -23.61
CA LYS A 151 0.34 -5.41 -23.81
C LYS A 151 1.10 -4.96 -22.56
N ILE A 152 1.72 -5.92 -21.86
CA ILE A 152 2.54 -5.63 -20.69
C ILE A 152 3.99 -5.41 -21.12
N LYS A 153 4.56 -4.27 -20.73
CA LYS A 153 6.00 -4.01 -20.76
C LYS A 153 6.59 -4.48 -19.43
N ILE A 154 7.65 -5.27 -19.47
CA ILE A 154 8.42 -5.63 -18.28
C ILE A 154 9.33 -4.44 -17.98
N PRO A 155 9.24 -3.81 -16.81
CA PRO A 155 10.07 -2.65 -16.50
C PRO A 155 11.52 -3.02 -16.27
N SER A 156 12.41 -2.07 -16.51
CA SER A 156 13.85 -2.23 -16.30
C SER A 156 14.23 -1.88 -14.86
N LYS A 157 15.07 -2.68 -14.22
CA LYS A 157 15.62 -2.41 -12.88
C LYS A 157 16.99 -1.71 -13.00
N PRO A 158 17.30 -0.73 -12.15
CA PRO A 158 16.46 -0.13 -11.09
C PRO A 158 15.42 0.85 -11.64
N PHE A 159 14.26 0.96 -10.95
CA PHE A 159 13.25 1.96 -11.31
C PHE A 159 13.77 3.36 -11.02
N LYS A 160 13.39 4.33 -11.89
CA LYS A 160 13.76 5.73 -11.75
C LYS A 160 13.27 6.30 -10.42
N LYS A 161 14.15 7.02 -9.71
CA LYS A 161 13.83 7.76 -8.48
C LYS A 161 13.64 9.24 -8.79
N ILE A 162 12.63 9.85 -8.19
CA ILE A 162 12.30 11.28 -8.32
C ILE A 162 12.04 11.80 -6.90
N LYS A 163 12.70 12.89 -6.51
CA LYS A 163 12.47 13.52 -5.20
C LYS A 163 11.14 14.27 -5.19
N TYR A 164 10.38 14.15 -4.11
CA TYR A 164 9.11 14.84 -3.94
C TYR A 164 9.22 16.34 -4.21
N LYS A 165 10.21 17.01 -3.63
CA LYS A 165 10.43 18.45 -3.79
C LYS A 165 10.63 18.87 -5.25
N GLU A 166 11.37 18.06 -6.02
CA GLU A 166 11.61 18.30 -7.45
C GLU A 166 10.33 18.12 -8.26
N ALA A 167 9.60 17.02 -8.01
CA ALA A 167 8.33 16.77 -8.69
C ALA A 167 7.30 17.87 -8.40
N TYR A 168 7.16 18.25 -7.11
CA TYR A 168 6.23 19.29 -6.71
C TYR A 168 6.60 20.66 -7.27
N LYS A 169 7.89 21.04 -7.26
CA LYS A 169 8.38 22.29 -7.85
C LYS A 169 8.06 22.37 -9.34
N LYS A 170 8.22 21.25 -10.05
CA LYS A 170 8.06 21.21 -11.52
C LYS A 170 6.61 21.13 -11.97
N TYR A 171 5.75 20.38 -11.25
CA TYR A 171 4.40 20.01 -11.71
C TYR A 171 3.28 20.46 -10.75
N GLY A 172 3.61 21.11 -9.63
CA GLY A 172 2.64 21.57 -8.64
C GLY A 172 1.89 20.41 -7.96
N LYS A 173 0.70 20.70 -7.44
CA LYS A 173 -0.12 19.75 -6.68
C LYS A 173 -0.54 18.49 -7.47
N ASN A 174 -0.53 18.54 -8.79
CA ASN A 174 -0.97 17.43 -9.64
C ASN A 174 0.20 16.53 -10.11
N PHE A 175 1.39 16.67 -9.47
CA PHE A 175 2.62 16.02 -9.91
C PHE A 175 2.52 14.49 -10.04
N GLU A 176 1.80 13.80 -9.16
CA GLU A 176 1.63 12.34 -9.22
C GLU A 176 0.91 11.90 -10.50
N ASN A 177 -0.17 12.60 -10.86
CA ASN A 177 -0.91 12.31 -12.08
C ASN A 177 -0.07 12.61 -13.32
N VAL A 178 0.73 13.69 -13.28
CA VAL A 178 1.67 14.04 -14.36
C VAL A 178 2.74 12.98 -14.50
N LEU A 179 3.39 12.58 -13.40
CA LEU A 179 4.40 11.52 -13.39
C LEU A 179 3.85 10.20 -13.92
N SER A 180 2.64 9.84 -13.51
CA SER A 180 1.98 8.63 -13.99
C SER A 180 1.71 8.65 -15.49
N LYS A 181 1.36 9.79 -16.06
CA LYS A 181 1.08 9.93 -17.51
C LYS A 181 2.31 10.05 -18.38
N MET A 182 3.39 10.66 -17.86
CA MET A 182 4.59 10.96 -18.65
C MET A 182 5.58 9.79 -18.71
N ASN A 183 5.52 8.87 -17.75
CA ASN A 183 6.46 7.76 -17.71
C ASN A 183 5.84 6.50 -18.34
N ASN A 184 6.70 5.69 -18.96
CA ASN A 184 6.35 4.40 -19.57
C ASN A 184 6.69 3.20 -18.68
N GLU A 185 7.30 3.45 -17.53
CA GLU A 185 7.69 2.48 -16.52
C GLU A 185 7.37 3.02 -15.12
N PRO A 186 7.23 2.17 -14.10
CA PRO A 186 7.03 2.64 -12.73
C PRO A 186 8.17 3.55 -12.27
N VAL A 187 7.85 4.55 -11.47
CA VAL A 187 8.83 5.49 -10.91
C VAL A 187 8.64 5.62 -9.41
N TRP A 188 9.73 5.69 -8.68
CA TRP A 188 9.74 5.98 -7.26
C TRP A 188 9.65 7.48 -7.01
N LEU A 189 8.74 7.88 -6.14
CA LEU A 189 8.73 9.18 -5.49
C LEU A 189 9.32 9.01 -4.10
N ILE A 190 10.38 9.74 -3.77
CA ILE A 190 11.14 9.60 -2.52
C ILE A 190 11.31 10.94 -1.80
N ASP A 191 11.80 10.90 -0.57
CA ASP A 191 12.14 12.07 0.23
C ASP A 191 10.91 12.97 0.45
N ILE A 192 9.84 12.38 0.98
CA ILE A 192 8.56 13.06 1.19
C ILE A 192 8.66 13.94 2.45
N PRO A 193 8.15 15.18 2.42
CA PRO A 193 8.21 16.05 3.59
C PRO A 193 7.44 15.50 4.79
N LEU A 194 8.00 15.66 5.99
CA LEU A 194 7.46 15.21 7.28
C LEU A 194 5.97 15.57 7.47
N LYS A 195 5.57 16.77 7.06
CA LYS A 195 4.18 17.24 7.18
C LYS A 195 3.16 16.46 6.34
N ASN A 196 3.64 15.73 5.32
CA ASN A 196 2.80 15.02 4.35
C ASN A 196 2.57 13.56 4.72
N ARG A 197 3.12 13.09 5.85
CA ARG A 197 3.01 11.70 6.31
C ARG A 197 2.69 11.62 7.79
N GLU A 198 2.38 10.41 8.23
CA GLU A 198 2.02 10.14 9.61
C GLU A 198 3.25 10.00 10.54
N PHE A 199 2.99 9.92 11.82
CA PHE A 199 4.00 9.98 12.87
C PHE A 199 4.93 8.75 12.91
N TYR A 200 4.53 7.65 12.31
CA TYR A 200 5.26 6.38 12.31
C TYR A 200 6.33 6.27 11.20
N ASP A 201 6.40 7.22 10.27
CA ASP A 201 7.43 7.24 9.24
C ASP A 201 8.70 7.94 9.78
N LYS A 202 9.87 7.36 9.48
CA LYS A 202 11.15 7.81 10.03
C LYS A 202 11.67 9.06 9.31
N GLU A 203 12.00 10.07 10.10
CA GLU A 203 12.70 11.24 9.61
C GLU A 203 14.17 10.91 9.27
N ASP A 204 14.66 11.46 8.16
CA ASP A 204 16.08 11.37 7.81
C ASP A 204 16.91 12.24 8.74
N PRO A 205 17.83 11.67 9.55
CA PRO A 205 18.64 12.44 10.48
C PRO A 205 19.60 13.41 9.78
N GLU A 206 19.95 13.15 8.52
CA GLU A 206 20.84 14.01 7.73
C GLU A 206 20.06 15.13 7.02
N ASN A 207 18.73 15.01 6.87
CA ASN A 207 17.89 15.96 6.19
C ASN A 207 16.63 16.26 7.02
N PRO A 208 16.70 17.09 8.08
CA PRO A 208 15.54 17.40 8.92
C PRO A 208 14.34 17.90 8.13
N GLY A 209 13.15 17.42 8.49
CA GLY A 209 11.89 17.72 7.80
C GLY A 209 11.59 16.83 6.58
N ILE A 210 12.46 15.88 6.26
CA ILE A 210 12.31 14.90 5.18
C ILE A 210 12.23 13.49 5.78
N LEU A 211 11.39 12.65 5.20
CA LEU A 211 11.21 11.26 5.62
C LEU A 211 11.98 10.30 4.71
N LYS A 212 12.43 9.19 5.29
CA LYS A 212 12.96 8.03 4.55
C LYS A 212 11.82 7.14 4.08
N ASP A 213 10.88 7.73 3.36
CA ASP A 213 9.74 7.02 2.78
C ASP A 213 9.71 7.09 1.26
N MET A 214 8.75 6.40 0.67
CA MET A 214 8.63 6.20 -0.75
C MET A 214 7.21 5.90 -1.19
N ASP A 215 6.84 6.39 -2.37
CA ASP A 215 5.69 5.91 -3.13
C ASP A 215 6.14 5.37 -4.48
N LEU A 216 5.51 4.31 -4.95
CA LEU A 216 5.67 3.86 -6.33
C LEU A 216 4.49 4.38 -7.16
N ILE A 217 4.80 4.99 -8.31
CA ILE A 217 3.80 5.50 -9.25
C ILE A 217 3.78 4.61 -10.49
N TYR A 218 2.63 3.99 -10.77
CA TYR A 218 2.43 3.26 -12.03
C TYR A 218 2.36 4.21 -13.20
N PRO A 219 2.89 3.81 -14.37
CA PRO A 219 2.76 4.57 -15.61
C PRO A 219 1.33 4.56 -16.18
N GLU A 220 1.16 5.15 -17.35
CA GLU A 220 -0.07 5.14 -18.16
C GLU A 220 -1.30 5.78 -17.46
N GLY A 221 -1.09 6.65 -16.46
CA GLY A 221 -2.17 7.30 -15.71
C GLY A 221 -2.81 6.44 -14.61
N TYR A 222 -2.22 5.29 -14.27
CA TYR A 222 -2.74 4.42 -13.20
C TYR A 222 -2.52 5.00 -11.80
N GLY A 223 -1.51 5.90 -11.63
CA GLY A 223 -1.26 6.62 -10.38
C GLY A 223 -0.53 5.78 -9.34
N GLU A 224 -0.68 6.13 -8.07
CA GLU A 224 -0.02 5.48 -6.93
C GLU A 224 -0.29 3.98 -6.88
N ALA A 225 0.80 3.21 -6.80
CA ALA A 225 0.83 1.75 -6.69
C ALA A 225 0.86 1.28 -5.24
N LEU A 226 1.79 1.84 -4.49
CA LEU A 226 2.10 1.51 -3.10
C LEU A 226 2.71 2.71 -2.38
N SER A 227 2.68 2.65 -1.07
CA SER A 227 3.35 3.56 -0.15
C SER A 227 4.11 2.77 0.91
N GLY A 228 5.25 3.29 1.35
CA GLY A 228 6.10 2.65 2.35
C GLY A 228 7.29 3.49 2.77
N GLY A 229 8.21 2.90 3.54
CA GLY A 229 9.43 3.57 4.00
C GLY A 229 10.04 2.92 5.23
N GLU A 230 11.04 3.59 5.79
CA GLU A 230 11.57 3.27 7.11
C GLU A 230 10.63 3.76 8.21
N ARG A 231 10.58 3.03 9.33
CA ARG A 231 9.67 3.34 10.43
C ARG A 231 10.38 4.01 11.59
N GLU A 232 9.70 5.00 12.17
CA GLU A 232 10.14 5.55 13.46
C GLU A 232 9.97 4.48 14.54
N TYR A 233 10.99 4.28 15.34
CA TYR A 233 11.04 3.27 16.39
C TYR A 233 11.42 3.85 17.75
N THR A 234 11.84 5.12 17.79
CA THR A 234 12.22 5.81 19.01
C THR A 234 10.99 6.32 19.73
N PHE A 235 10.74 5.84 20.93
CA PHE A 235 9.53 6.17 21.72
C PHE A 235 9.28 7.68 21.85
N GLU A 236 10.30 8.46 22.22
CA GLU A 236 10.14 9.91 22.42
C GLU A 236 9.81 10.63 21.10
N ARG A 237 10.39 10.20 19.99
CA ARG A 237 10.08 10.78 18.67
C ARG A 237 8.66 10.43 18.23
N ILE A 238 8.21 9.19 18.41
CA ILE A 238 6.83 8.76 18.15
C ILE A 238 5.85 9.65 18.93
N LYS A 239 6.05 9.79 20.25
CA LYS A 239 5.21 10.60 21.11
C LYS A 239 5.15 12.06 20.68
N THR A 240 6.31 12.66 20.45
CA THR A 240 6.44 14.04 19.99
C THR A 240 5.73 14.26 18.66
N ARG A 241 5.89 13.34 17.70
CA ARG A 241 5.27 13.46 16.37
C ARG A 241 3.74 13.28 16.39
N ILE A 242 3.20 12.41 17.25
CA ILE A 242 1.76 12.31 17.48
C ILE A 242 1.21 13.68 17.94
N GLN A 243 1.89 14.33 18.89
CA GLN A 243 1.49 15.65 19.40
C GLN A 243 1.63 16.75 18.33
N GLN A 244 2.72 16.77 17.57
CA GLN A 244 2.93 17.72 16.46
C GLN A 244 1.86 17.60 15.36
N LYS A 245 1.32 16.39 15.16
CA LYS A 245 0.19 16.14 14.24
C LYS A 245 -1.17 16.57 14.83
N GLY A 246 -1.21 17.06 16.07
CA GLY A 246 -2.46 17.40 16.77
C GLY A 246 -3.32 16.20 17.14
N GLN A 247 -2.73 15.00 17.12
CA GLN A 247 -3.44 13.75 17.43
C GLN A 247 -3.41 13.48 18.95
N ASN A 248 -4.48 12.84 19.46
CA ASN A 248 -4.58 12.52 20.86
C ASN A 248 -3.79 11.26 21.20
N LEU A 249 -2.83 11.35 22.13
CA LEU A 249 -2.01 10.23 22.61
C LEU A 249 -2.85 9.06 23.12
N GLU A 250 -4.01 9.33 23.73
CA GLU A 250 -4.90 8.29 24.28
C GLU A 250 -5.43 7.35 23.18
N GLN A 251 -5.60 7.86 21.95
CA GLN A 251 -6.01 7.02 20.81
C GLN A 251 -4.96 5.96 20.45
N PHE A 252 -3.70 6.18 20.82
CA PHE A 252 -2.57 5.31 20.52
C PHE A 252 -1.94 4.69 21.77
N LYS A 253 -2.63 4.74 22.93
CA LYS A 253 -2.06 4.30 24.20
C LYS A 253 -1.47 2.91 24.17
N ASP A 254 -2.13 1.95 23.52
CA ASP A 254 -1.66 0.56 23.41
C ASP A 254 -0.37 0.48 22.57
N TYR A 255 -0.31 1.21 21.46
CA TYR A 255 0.89 1.28 20.64
C TYR A 255 2.03 1.99 21.37
N ILE A 256 1.75 3.12 22.03
CA ILE A 256 2.72 3.89 22.83
C ILE A 256 3.31 3.03 23.95
N LYS A 257 2.47 2.24 24.65
CA LYS A 257 2.91 1.28 25.67
C LYS A 257 3.88 0.23 25.13
N LEU A 258 3.63 -0.26 23.91
CA LEU A 258 4.52 -1.21 23.23
C LEU A 258 5.78 -0.55 22.69
N ALA A 259 5.69 0.67 22.15
CA ALA A 259 6.83 1.45 21.70
C ALA A 259 7.79 1.78 22.84
N LYS A 260 7.27 2.08 24.03
CA LYS A 260 8.08 2.30 25.24
C LYS A 260 8.89 1.07 25.65
N LYS A 261 8.42 -0.14 25.31
CA LYS A 261 9.15 -1.41 25.53
C LYS A 261 10.17 -1.71 24.43
N GLY A 262 10.39 -0.77 23.50
CA GLY A 262 11.27 -0.86 22.34
C GLY A 262 10.59 -1.49 21.13
N LEU A 263 10.67 -0.79 20.00
CA LEU A 263 10.36 -1.28 18.66
C LEU A 263 11.67 -1.45 17.89
N PRO A 264 11.83 -2.47 17.06
CA PRO A 264 13.01 -2.58 16.22
C PRO A 264 12.95 -1.57 15.06
N PRO A 265 14.09 -1.07 14.56
CA PRO A 265 14.14 -0.41 13.26
C PRO A 265 13.56 -1.31 12.19
N SER A 266 12.84 -0.76 11.25
CA SER A 266 12.26 -1.54 10.16
C SER A 266 11.96 -0.68 8.93
N ALA A 267 11.73 -1.36 7.81
CA ALA A 267 11.20 -0.77 6.60
C ALA A 267 10.20 -1.75 5.94
N GLY A 268 9.21 -1.19 5.26
CA GLY A 268 8.20 -1.98 4.59
C GLY A 268 7.27 -1.14 3.74
N PHE A 269 6.30 -1.80 3.11
CA PHE A 269 5.30 -1.14 2.27
C PHE A 269 3.97 -1.89 2.25
N GLY A 270 2.93 -1.23 1.72
CA GLY A 270 1.64 -1.84 1.43
C GLY A 270 1.26 -1.61 -0.02
N ILE A 271 1.05 -2.69 -0.81
CA ILE A 271 0.62 -2.64 -2.20
C ILE A 271 -0.83 -3.11 -2.36
N GLY A 272 -1.70 -2.26 -2.93
CA GLY A 272 -3.09 -2.62 -3.18
C GLY A 272 -3.23 -3.65 -4.30
N LEU A 273 -3.80 -4.83 -4.01
CA LEU A 273 -3.94 -5.91 -4.99
C LEU A 273 -4.89 -5.53 -6.12
N GLU A 274 -5.98 -4.84 -5.83
CA GLU A 274 -6.93 -4.37 -6.83
C GLU A 274 -6.32 -3.30 -7.74
N ARG A 275 -5.47 -2.39 -7.20
CA ARG A 275 -4.71 -1.41 -8.00
C ARG A 275 -3.70 -2.10 -8.91
N LEU A 276 -2.96 -3.07 -8.40
CA LEU A 276 -2.00 -3.86 -9.19
C LEU A 276 -2.72 -4.66 -10.29
N THR A 277 -3.82 -5.34 -9.95
CA THR A 277 -4.64 -6.08 -10.92
C THR A 277 -5.20 -5.14 -12.00
N ARG A 278 -5.72 -3.96 -11.59
CA ARG A 278 -6.22 -2.95 -12.50
C ARG A 278 -5.15 -2.52 -13.50
N PHE A 279 -3.94 -2.25 -13.05
CA PHE A 279 -2.81 -1.86 -13.90
C PHE A 279 -2.40 -3.00 -14.85
N ILE A 280 -2.20 -4.20 -14.34
CA ILE A 280 -1.78 -5.36 -15.15
C ILE A 280 -2.80 -5.70 -16.22
N CYS A 281 -4.09 -5.69 -15.90
CA CYS A 281 -5.15 -5.99 -16.85
C CYS A 281 -5.54 -4.80 -17.76
N GLY A 282 -5.04 -3.60 -17.49
CA GLY A 282 -5.40 -2.40 -18.28
C GLY A 282 -6.86 -1.98 -18.07
N LEU A 283 -7.40 -2.13 -16.84
CA LEU A 283 -8.81 -1.84 -16.55
C LEU A 283 -9.04 -0.34 -16.35
N LYS A 284 -10.21 0.13 -16.77
CA LYS A 284 -10.57 1.56 -16.66
C LYS A 284 -10.87 1.96 -15.22
N THR A 285 -11.54 1.08 -14.47
CA THR A 285 -11.95 1.35 -13.08
C THR A 285 -11.46 0.25 -12.14
N ILE A 286 -11.26 0.60 -10.87
CA ILE A 286 -10.85 -0.36 -9.84
C ILE A 286 -11.98 -1.36 -9.51
N GLU A 287 -13.24 -1.00 -9.72
CA GLU A 287 -14.40 -1.89 -9.57
C GLU A 287 -14.28 -3.15 -10.45
N GLU A 288 -13.68 -3.00 -11.62
CA GLU A 288 -13.45 -4.11 -12.54
C GLU A 288 -12.47 -5.15 -11.99
N ALA A 289 -11.58 -4.74 -11.08
CA ALA A 289 -10.58 -5.61 -10.45
C ALA A 289 -11.11 -6.42 -9.26
N SER A 290 -12.35 -6.21 -8.81
CA SER A 290 -12.96 -6.95 -7.70
C SER A 290 -14.21 -7.71 -8.15
N LEU A 291 -14.45 -8.90 -7.56
CA LEU A 291 -15.70 -9.64 -7.79
C LEU A 291 -16.87 -8.97 -7.07
N PHE A 292 -16.64 -8.47 -5.87
CA PHE A 292 -17.62 -7.78 -5.03
C PHE A 292 -17.10 -6.36 -4.68
N PRO A 293 -17.09 -5.42 -5.66
CA PRO A 293 -16.48 -4.11 -5.45
C PRO A 293 -17.25 -3.30 -4.41
N LYS A 294 -16.56 -2.79 -3.42
CA LYS A 294 -17.07 -1.91 -2.37
C LYS A 294 -16.80 -0.46 -2.77
N THR A 295 -17.69 0.12 -3.56
CA THR A 295 -17.53 1.47 -4.10
C THR A 295 -18.04 2.52 -3.12
N PRO A 296 -17.27 3.59 -2.79
CA PRO A 296 -17.72 4.67 -1.93
C PRO A 296 -19.06 5.26 -2.37
N GLY A 297 -20.01 5.42 -1.42
CA GLY A 297 -21.31 5.99 -1.69
C GLY A 297 -22.29 5.11 -2.48
N LYS A 298 -21.98 3.81 -2.69
CA LYS A 298 -22.90 2.85 -3.29
C LYS A 298 -23.26 1.76 -2.27
N ARG A 299 -24.52 1.28 -2.35
CA ARG A 299 -24.91 0.04 -1.67
C ARG A 299 -24.23 -1.13 -2.40
N CYS A 300 -23.51 -1.96 -1.67
CA CYS A 300 -22.75 -3.10 -2.19
C CYS A 300 -23.15 -4.38 -1.47
N ILE A 301 -23.02 -5.52 -2.14
CA ILE A 301 -23.19 -6.85 -1.55
C ILE A 301 -21.93 -7.21 -0.78
#